data_3d2788b3134bd856d033406c3a885b40
#
_entry.id   3d2788b3134bd856d033406c3a885b40
#
_cell.length_a   1.000
_cell.length_b   1.000
_cell.length_c   1.000
_cell.angle_alpha   90.00
_cell.angle_beta   90.00
_cell.angle_gamma   90.00
#
_symmetry.space_group_name_H-M   'P 1'
#
loop_
_entity.id
_entity.type
_entity.pdbx_description
1 polymer ?
#
loop_
_entity_poly.entity_id
_entity_poly.type
_entity_poly.pdbx_seq_one_letter_code
_entity_poly.pdbx_strand_id
1 'polypeptide(L)'
;GVRHDEPFFEIQNPIDVDYDKDPDLDFVEDADWAVVRKFAHASTILDTYREYLTDKEIDKLENPNEFSRDSHMSQGYSMYGQEQYRSRLIEVSTVYWKGMKRVGFLKYMNPVTGDMEEEVVAEKFQMPEQLKEAGATVTYDWVPEVWEGTKIGDEIYLKMQPVQNQRTSMNNLGECKLPINGRTYSDINSDNISLVGLGIPYQINYNIYKYRLEIAIAKSKDIKVIERK
;
A
#
# COMPACT_ATOMS: atom_id res chain seq x y z
N GLY A 1 -7.03 -26.06 -14.53
CA GLY A 1 -7.36 -24.67 -14.84
C GLY A 1 -6.12 -23.96 -15.37
N VAL A 2 -6.28 -23.16 -16.42
CA VAL A 2 -5.19 -22.30 -16.91
C VAL A 2 -4.99 -21.21 -15.86
N ARG A 3 -3.85 -21.19 -15.17
CA ARG A 3 -3.44 -20.06 -14.35
C ARG A 3 -2.89 -19.01 -15.31
N HIS A 4 -3.53 -17.86 -15.40
CA HIS A 4 -2.95 -16.70 -16.06
C HIS A 4 -1.83 -16.17 -15.16
N ASP A 5 -0.62 -16.23 -15.67
CA ASP A 5 0.58 -15.68 -15.02
C ASP A 5 0.96 -14.36 -15.73
N GLU A 6 0.07 -13.40 -15.63
CA GLU A 6 0.25 -12.08 -16.24
C GLU A 6 0.21 -11.00 -15.16
N PRO A 7 1.04 -9.95 -15.28
CA PRO A 7 0.95 -8.80 -14.39
C PRO A 7 -0.41 -8.13 -14.56
N PHE A 8 -1.10 -7.87 -13.45
CA PHE A 8 -2.37 -7.14 -13.46
C PHE A 8 -2.29 -5.91 -12.56
N PHE A 9 -3.06 -4.90 -12.90
CA PHE A 9 -3.19 -3.70 -12.09
C PHE A 9 -4.58 -3.64 -11.46
N GLU A 10 -4.61 -3.47 -10.15
CA GLU A 10 -5.85 -3.26 -9.41
C GLU A 10 -5.89 -1.82 -8.90
N ILE A 11 -6.96 -1.09 -9.22
CA ILE A 11 -7.16 0.27 -8.71
C ILE A 11 -7.68 0.16 -7.28
N GLN A 12 -6.93 0.71 -6.33
CA GLN A 12 -7.30 0.78 -4.92
C GLN A 12 -7.98 2.12 -4.60
N ASN A 13 -8.92 2.09 -3.67
CA ASN A 13 -9.49 3.32 -3.14
C ASN A 13 -8.47 4.00 -2.21
N PRO A 14 -8.11 5.27 -2.43
CA PRO A 14 -7.13 5.96 -1.59
C PRO A 14 -7.47 6.01 -0.09
N ILE A 15 -8.75 5.89 0.27
CA ILE A 15 -9.20 5.85 1.69
C ILE A 15 -8.77 4.54 2.37
N ASP A 16 -8.67 3.46 1.60
CA ASP A 16 -8.34 2.13 2.10
C ASP A 16 -6.83 1.84 2.06
N VAL A 17 -6.04 2.81 1.58
CA VAL A 17 -4.57 2.73 1.53
C VAL A 17 -3.97 3.66 2.57
N ASP A 18 -3.17 3.11 3.47
CA ASP A 18 -2.34 3.87 4.40
C ASP A 18 -0.87 3.57 4.12
N TYR A 19 0.01 4.55 4.32
CA TYR A 19 1.44 4.44 4.03
C TYR A 19 2.22 5.39 4.93
N ASP A 20 3.53 5.26 4.92
CA ASP A 20 4.42 6.17 5.63
C ASP A 20 4.29 7.58 5.05
N LYS A 21 3.83 8.51 5.88
CA LYS A 21 3.56 9.91 5.50
C LYS A 21 4.79 10.79 5.71
N ASP A 22 5.91 10.37 5.16
CA ASP A 22 7.08 11.22 5.12
C ASP A 22 6.82 12.42 4.17
N PRO A 23 7.01 13.68 4.61
CA PRO A 23 6.80 14.86 3.79
C PRO A 23 7.71 14.92 2.54
N ASP A 24 8.82 14.21 2.56
CA ASP A 24 9.76 14.17 1.42
C ASP A 24 9.38 13.12 0.36
N LEU A 25 8.30 12.34 0.58
CA LEU A 25 7.83 11.31 -0.34
C LEU A 25 6.91 11.88 -1.43
N ASP A 26 7.37 11.80 -2.68
CA ASP A 26 6.55 12.09 -3.85
C ASP A 26 5.67 10.91 -4.28
N PHE A 27 6.19 9.69 -4.15
CA PHE A 27 5.53 8.45 -4.60
C PHE A 27 5.39 7.44 -3.46
N VAL A 28 4.23 6.81 -3.40
CA VAL A 28 3.93 5.77 -2.40
C VAL A 28 4.84 4.55 -2.51
N GLU A 29 5.33 4.25 -3.71
CA GLU A 29 6.26 3.14 -3.96
C GLU A 29 7.62 3.29 -3.26
N ASP A 30 7.98 4.53 -2.92
CA ASP A 30 9.24 4.86 -2.24
C ASP A 30 9.11 4.84 -0.71
N ALA A 31 7.89 4.76 -0.18
CA ALA A 31 7.60 4.69 1.25
C ALA A 31 8.27 3.46 1.92
N ASP A 32 8.49 3.54 3.22
CA ASP A 32 9.05 2.42 3.99
C ASP A 32 8.04 1.32 4.26
N TRP A 33 6.76 1.68 4.37
CA TRP A 33 5.67 0.72 4.50
C TRP A 33 4.38 1.27 3.87
N ALA A 34 3.51 0.34 3.45
CA ALA A 34 2.16 0.64 3.00
C ALA A 34 1.20 -0.49 3.37
N VAL A 35 -0.05 -0.13 3.63
CA VAL A 35 -1.13 -1.05 4.01
C VAL A 35 -2.32 -0.81 3.11
N VAL A 36 -2.85 -1.88 2.52
CA VAL A 36 -4.10 -1.86 1.76
C VAL A 36 -5.16 -2.62 2.56
N ARG A 37 -6.23 -1.93 2.94
CA ARG A 37 -7.34 -2.51 3.70
C ARG A 37 -8.47 -2.88 2.76
N LYS A 38 -9.00 -4.08 2.92
CA LYS A 38 -10.19 -4.57 2.22
C LYS A 38 -11.15 -5.16 3.25
N PHE A 39 -12.44 -5.03 2.99
CA PHE A 39 -13.46 -5.64 3.84
C PHE A 39 -14.14 -6.75 3.05
N ALA A 40 -14.12 -7.95 3.57
CA ALA A 40 -14.67 -9.13 2.91
C ALA A 40 -15.53 -9.99 3.86
N HIS A 41 -16.44 -10.74 3.28
CA HIS A 41 -17.19 -11.76 4.03
C HIS A 41 -16.32 -12.96 4.36
N ALA A 42 -16.59 -13.63 5.48
CA ALA A 42 -15.87 -14.82 5.91
C ALA A 42 -15.81 -15.89 4.80
N SER A 43 -16.87 -16.09 4.05
CA SER A 43 -16.90 -17.03 2.91
C SER A 43 -15.87 -16.68 1.83
N THR A 44 -15.73 -15.41 1.49
CA THR A 44 -14.75 -14.95 0.48
C THR A 44 -13.32 -15.14 0.98
N ILE A 45 -13.11 -14.87 2.27
CA ILE A 45 -11.80 -15.06 2.92
C ILE A 45 -11.44 -16.55 2.91
N LEU A 46 -12.37 -17.43 3.28
CA LEU A 46 -12.15 -18.87 3.26
C LEU A 46 -11.85 -19.38 1.85
N ASP A 47 -12.56 -18.92 0.83
CA ASP A 47 -12.30 -19.32 -0.55
C ASP A 47 -10.89 -18.90 -1.03
N THR A 48 -10.45 -17.71 -0.60
CA THR A 48 -9.17 -17.15 -1.07
C THR A 48 -7.97 -17.68 -0.30
N TYR A 49 -8.11 -17.90 1.01
CA TYR A 49 -7.00 -18.18 1.91
C TYR A 49 -7.02 -19.55 2.57
N ARG A 50 -7.96 -20.43 2.21
CA ARG A 50 -8.15 -21.75 2.85
C ARG A 50 -6.88 -22.59 2.94
N GLU A 51 -6.03 -22.52 1.92
CA GLU A 51 -4.78 -23.30 1.87
C GLU A 51 -3.74 -22.84 2.91
N TYR A 52 -3.89 -21.63 3.44
CA TYR A 52 -2.96 -21.01 4.40
C TYR A 52 -3.51 -20.97 5.83
N LEU A 53 -4.80 -21.28 6.00
CA LEU A 53 -5.49 -21.23 7.29
C LEU A 53 -5.40 -22.58 8.01
N THR A 54 -5.23 -22.53 9.31
CA THR A 54 -5.35 -23.71 10.19
C THR A 54 -6.83 -23.98 10.51
N ASP A 55 -7.16 -25.23 10.88
CA ASP A 55 -8.54 -25.62 11.23
C ASP A 55 -9.15 -24.72 12.33
N LYS A 56 -8.34 -24.30 13.31
CA LYS A 56 -8.78 -23.39 14.39
C LYS A 56 -9.12 -21.98 13.89
N GLU A 57 -8.39 -21.49 12.90
CA GLU A 57 -8.65 -20.18 12.29
C GLU A 57 -9.87 -20.24 11.38
N ILE A 58 -10.10 -21.37 10.72
CA ILE A 58 -11.32 -21.62 9.94
C ILE A 58 -12.54 -21.60 10.86
N ASP A 59 -12.51 -22.31 11.97
CA ASP A 59 -13.60 -22.32 12.96
C ASP A 59 -13.91 -20.92 13.51
N LYS A 60 -12.87 -20.11 13.75
CA LYS A 60 -13.04 -18.71 14.15
C LYS A 60 -13.71 -17.86 13.07
N LEU A 61 -13.32 -18.03 11.82
CA LEU A 61 -13.90 -17.28 10.70
C LEU A 61 -15.36 -17.68 10.41
N GLU A 62 -15.72 -18.94 10.66
CA GLU A 62 -17.10 -19.43 10.53
C GLU A 62 -18.02 -18.89 11.65
N ASN A 63 -17.45 -18.48 12.79
CA ASN A 63 -18.17 -17.87 13.91
C ASN A 63 -17.91 -16.36 14.03
N PRO A 64 -18.43 -15.53 13.10
CA PRO A 64 -18.10 -14.12 12.99
C PRO A 64 -18.48 -13.28 14.23
N ASN A 65 -19.29 -13.81 15.13
CA ASN A 65 -19.66 -13.12 16.37
C ASN A 65 -18.49 -13.01 17.37
N GLU A 66 -17.47 -13.86 17.25
CA GLU A 66 -16.26 -13.78 18.06
C GLU A 66 -15.24 -12.80 17.45
N PHE A 67 -15.17 -12.72 16.12
CA PHE A 67 -14.26 -11.84 15.40
C PHE A 67 -14.70 -10.36 15.42
N SER A 68 -16.00 -10.12 15.49
CA SER A 68 -16.57 -8.77 15.36
C SER A 68 -16.48 -7.93 16.63
N ARG A 69 -16.11 -8.50 17.78
CA ARG A 69 -16.13 -7.77 19.06
C ARG A 69 -14.91 -6.88 19.31
N ASP A 70 -13.78 -7.17 18.69
CA ASP A 70 -12.51 -6.49 18.98
C ASP A 70 -12.01 -5.54 17.87
N SER A 71 -12.70 -5.43 16.75
CA SER A 71 -12.32 -4.47 15.72
C SER A 71 -12.69 -3.04 16.16
N HIS A 72 -11.78 -2.43 16.91
CA HIS A 72 -11.84 -1.01 17.33
C HIS A 72 -11.82 0.00 16.18
N MET A 73 -11.87 -0.44 14.93
CA MET A 73 -11.74 0.44 13.76
C MET A 73 -13.05 0.89 13.13
N SER A 74 -14.20 0.66 13.75
CA SER A 74 -15.45 1.24 13.24
C SER A 74 -15.65 2.72 13.60
N GLN A 75 -14.67 3.37 14.25
CA GLN A 75 -14.84 4.73 14.79
C GLN A 75 -14.55 5.86 13.80
N GLY A 76 -14.28 5.60 12.57
CA GLY A 76 -13.70 6.61 11.69
C GLY A 76 -14.60 7.27 10.66
N TYR A 77 -15.61 6.70 10.05
CA TYR A 77 -16.38 7.35 8.98
C TYR A 77 -17.77 6.75 8.79
N SER A 78 -18.61 6.78 9.82
CA SER A 78 -20.04 6.55 9.67
C SER A 78 -20.78 7.86 9.39
N MET A 79 -20.74 8.29 8.16
CA MET A 79 -21.71 9.25 7.65
C MET A 79 -22.76 8.47 6.87
N TYR A 80 -23.96 8.35 7.43
CA TYR A 80 -25.14 7.71 6.85
C TYR A 80 -25.24 6.17 6.92
N GLY A 81 -25.75 5.63 8.01
CA GLY A 81 -26.58 4.40 8.01
C GLY A 81 -25.96 3.07 7.58
N GLN A 82 -24.67 3.01 7.29
CA GLN A 82 -24.00 1.80 6.80
C GLN A 82 -23.38 0.90 7.89
N GLU A 83 -23.56 1.26 9.16
CA GLU A 83 -22.95 0.53 10.28
C GLU A 83 -23.40 -0.94 10.36
N GLN A 84 -24.66 -1.22 10.09
CA GLN A 84 -25.16 -2.59 10.15
C GLN A 84 -24.63 -3.52 9.07
N TYR A 85 -24.24 -2.99 7.92
CA TYR A 85 -23.69 -3.79 6.83
C TYR A 85 -22.22 -4.11 7.04
N ARG A 86 -21.47 -3.17 7.58
CA ARG A 86 -20.02 -3.33 7.90
C ARG A 86 -19.77 -4.26 9.08
N SER A 87 -20.71 -4.42 10.00
CA SER A 87 -20.55 -5.31 11.16
C SER A 87 -20.43 -6.80 10.83
N ARG A 88 -20.68 -7.18 9.57
CA ARG A 88 -20.53 -8.56 9.08
C ARG A 88 -19.31 -8.78 8.20
N LEU A 89 -18.55 -7.73 7.92
CA LEU A 89 -17.36 -7.79 7.10
C LEU A 89 -16.13 -7.86 8.00
N ILE A 90 -15.21 -8.72 7.63
CA ILE A 90 -13.91 -8.87 8.30
C ILE A 90 -12.90 -8.04 7.53
N GLU A 91 -12.09 -7.28 8.25
CA GLU A 91 -10.99 -6.53 7.67
C GLU A 91 -9.87 -7.48 7.26
N VAL A 92 -9.42 -7.34 6.03
CA VAL A 92 -8.25 -8.01 5.46
C VAL A 92 -7.26 -6.93 5.07
N SER A 93 -6.16 -6.86 5.78
CA SER A 93 -5.11 -5.86 5.54
C SER A 93 -3.90 -6.53 4.90
N THR A 94 -3.54 -6.12 3.69
CA THR A 94 -2.28 -6.50 3.07
C THR A 94 -1.23 -5.44 3.40
N VAL A 95 -0.18 -5.85 4.06
CA VAL A 95 0.90 -4.98 4.56
C VAL A 95 2.14 -5.23 3.73
N TYR A 96 2.76 -4.16 3.26
CA TYR A 96 4.05 -4.17 2.59
C TYR A 96 5.04 -3.34 3.40
N TRP A 97 6.26 -3.83 3.58
CA TRP A 97 7.29 -3.09 4.31
C TRP A 97 8.68 -3.39 3.77
N LYS A 98 9.55 -2.41 3.85
CA LYS A 98 10.97 -2.57 3.53
C LYS A 98 11.72 -3.14 4.72
N GLY A 99 12.53 -4.13 4.47
CA GLY A 99 13.44 -4.74 5.43
C GLY A 99 14.83 -4.82 4.82
N MET A 100 15.77 -5.40 5.58
CA MET A 100 17.13 -5.61 5.12
C MET A 100 17.45 -7.10 5.14
N LYS A 101 18.03 -7.59 4.04
CA LYS A 101 18.51 -8.96 3.87
C LYS A 101 20.00 -8.97 3.71
N ARG A 102 20.67 -9.86 4.42
CA ARG A 102 22.10 -10.07 4.25
C ARG A 102 22.34 -11.01 3.09
N VAL A 103 23.12 -10.58 2.11
CA VAL A 103 23.50 -11.37 0.93
C VAL A 103 25.02 -11.42 0.81
N GLY A 104 25.54 -12.49 0.22
CA GLY A 104 26.96 -12.61 -0.10
C GLY A 104 27.20 -12.30 -1.57
N PHE A 105 28.30 -11.63 -1.84
CA PHE A 105 28.81 -11.39 -3.19
C PHE A 105 30.06 -12.26 -3.37
N LEU A 106 29.90 -13.34 -4.14
CA LEU A 106 30.96 -14.27 -4.46
C LEU A 106 31.69 -13.76 -5.70
N LYS A 107 32.97 -13.41 -5.55
CA LYS A 107 33.86 -13.06 -6.65
C LYS A 107 34.80 -14.22 -6.93
N TYR A 108 34.79 -14.72 -8.16
CA TYR A 108 35.65 -15.82 -8.58
C TYR A 108 36.10 -15.62 -10.03
N MET A 109 37.22 -16.24 -10.37
CA MET A 109 37.71 -16.30 -11.73
C MET A 109 37.03 -17.47 -12.44
N ASN A 110 36.34 -17.21 -13.55
CA ASN A 110 35.75 -18.27 -14.35
C ASN A 110 36.85 -19.08 -15.02
N PRO A 111 36.97 -20.39 -14.77
CA PRO A 111 38.04 -21.22 -15.32
C PRO A 111 37.96 -21.39 -16.84
N VAL A 112 36.81 -21.08 -17.46
CA VAL A 112 36.63 -21.24 -18.92
C VAL A 112 36.97 -19.96 -19.68
N THR A 113 36.52 -18.80 -19.16
CA THR A 113 36.70 -17.50 -19.82
C THR A 113 37.93 -16.75 -19.33
N GLY A 114 38.38 -17.03 -18.09
CA GLY A 114 39.48 -16.30 -17.45
C GLY A 114 39.06 -14.94 -16.90
N ASP A 115 37.77 -14.60 -16.96
CA ASP A 115 37.24 -13.33 -16.47
C ASP A 115 36.82 -13.44 -14.99
N MET A 116 36.83 -12.30 -14.29
CA MET A 116 36.30 -12.20 -12.95
C MET A 116 34.77 -12.09 -13.01
N GLU A 117 34.10 -13.05 -12.43
CA GLU A 117 32.63 -13.06 -12.31
C GLU A 117 32.21 -12.79 -10.87
N GLU A 118 31.05 -12.13 -10.72
CA GLU A 118 30.44 -11.86 -9.44
C GLU A 118 29.03 -12.47 -9.40
N GLU A 119 28.77 -13.28 -8.38
CA GLU A 119 27.48 -13.95 -8.20
C GLU A 119 26.91 -13.65 -6.82
N VAL A 120 25.60 -13.44 -6.74
CA VAL A 120 24.89 -13.21 -5.47
C VAL A 120 24.56 -14.55 -4.84
N VAL A 121 25.01 -14.76 -3.61
CA VAL A 121 24.80 -15.99 -2.86
C VAL A 121 24.03 -15.73 -1.56
N ALA A 122 23.37 -16.75 -1.06
CA ALA A 122 22.62 -16.66 0.19
C ALA A 122 23.54 -16.43 1.40
N GLU A 123 23.00 -15.87 2.48
CA GLU A 123 23.73 -15.61 3.74
C GLU A 123 24.44 -16.87 4.29
N LYS A 124 23.79 -18.04 4.16
CA LYS A 124 24.32 -19.32 4.64
C LYS A 124 25.13 -20.08 3.60
N PHE A 125 25.61 -19.39 2.56
CA PHE A 125 26.40 -20.02 1.53
C PHE A 125 27.73 -20.57 2.10
N GLN A 126 27.95 -21.86 1.88
CA GLN A 126 29.22 -22.52 2.23
C GLN A 126 30.06 -22.60 0.96
N MET A 127 31.18 -21.90 0.96
CA MET A 127 32.08 -21.90 -0.20
C MET A 127 32.71 -23.28 -0.37
N PRO A 128 32.57 -23.91 -1.57
CA PRO A 128 33.24 -25.14 -1.90
C PRO A 128 34.79 -24.98 -1.85
N GLU A 129 35.50 -26.06 -1.43
CA GLU A 129 36.97 -26.01 -1.32
C GLU A 129 37.64 -25.67 -2.63
N GLN A 130 37.11 -26.16 -3.74
CA GLN A 130 37.62 -25.88 -5.08
C GLN A 130 37.65 -24.38 -5.43
N LEU A 131 36.63 -23.63 -5.01
CA LEU A 131 36.55 -22.18 -5.20
C LEU A 131 37.50 -21.42 -4.27
N LYS A 132 37.68 -21.94 -3.04
CA LYS A 132 38.67 -21.38 -2.09
C LYS A 132 40.12 -21.51 -2.64
N GLU A 133 40.47 -22.65 -3.20
CA GLU A 133 41.78 -22.91 -3.80
C GLU A 133 41.98 -22.04 -5.06
N ALA A 134 40.90 -21.75 -5.80
CA ALA A 134 40.91 -20.84 -6.94
C ALA A 134 40.99 -19.34 -6.58
N GLY A 135 41.07 -19.02 -5.28
CA GLY A 135 41.16 -17.62 -4.80
C GLY A 135 39.83 -16.86 -4.78
N ALA A 136 38.69 -17.56 -4.81
CA ALA A 136 37.39 -16.93 -4.69
C ALA A 136 37.19 -16.25 -3.31
N THR A 137 36.53 -15.14 -3.30
CA THR A 137 36.25 -14.37 -2.09
C THR A 137 34.74 -14.10 -1.97
N VAL A 138 34.20 -14.14 -0.75
CA VAL A 138 32.81 -13.76 -0.47
C VAL A 138 32.81 -12.56 0.45
N THR A 139 32.11 -11.50 0.00
CA THR A 139 31.85 -10.31 0.81
C THR A 139 30.37 -10.28 1.15
N TYR A 140 30.01 -10.03 2.39
CA TYR A 140 28.61 -9.95 2.82
C TYR A 140 28.20 -8.49 3.00
N ASP A 141 27.03 -8.14 2.45
CA ASP A 141 26.47 -6.81 2.58
C ASP A 141 24.94 -6.90 2.84
N TRP A 142 24.37 -5.81 3.35
CA TRP A 142 22.95 -5.68 3.58
C TRP A 142 22.26 -5.02 2.39
N VAL A 143 21.25 -5.69 1.88
CA VAL A 143 20.47 -5.25 0.71
C VAL A 143 19.02 -5.06 1.13
N PRO A 144 18.38 -3.95 0.75
CA PRO A 144 16.97 -3.75 1.04
C PRO A 144 16.11 -4.79 0.32
N GLU A 145 15.09 -5.28 0.99
CA GLU A 145 14.12 -6.25 0.49
C GLU A 145 12.72 -5.86 0.93
N VAL A 146 11.75 -5.90 0.02
CA VAL A 146 10.34 -5.67 0.34
C VAL A 146 9.68 -6.98 0.71
N TRP A 147 8.93 -6.95 1.80
CA TRP A 147 8.13 -8.05 2.32
C TRP A 147 6.66 -7.74 2.21
N GLU A 148 5.86 -8.77 2.03
CA GLU A 148 4.41 -8.72 2.11
C GLU A 148 3.89 -9.62 3.21
N GLY A 149 2.76 -9.23 3.81
CA GLY A 149 2.03 -10.03 4.78
C GLY A 149 0.55 -9.71 4.74
N THR A 150 -0.30 -10.71 4.98
CA THR A 150 -1.74 -10.51 5.06
C THR A 150 -2.20 -10.71 6.50
N LYS A 151 -2.89 -9.70 7.04
CA LYS A 151 -3.54 -9.75 8.34
C LYS A 151 -5.05 -9.86 8.13
N ILE A 152 -5.69 -10.84 8.76
CA ILE A 152 -7.14 -11.02 8.74
C ILE A 152 -7.68 -10.79 10.15
N GLY A 153 -8.53 -9.79 10.31
CA GLY A 153 -8.95 -9.34 11.63
C GLY A 153 -7.77 -8.93 12.49
N ASP A 154 -7.79 -9.26 13.79
CA ASP A 154 -6.72 -8.85 14.71
C ASP A 154 -5.68 -9.93 15.00
N GLU A 155 -5.99 -11.20 14.71
CA GLU A 155 -5.20 -12.33 15.20
C GLU A 155 -4.55 -13.19 14.12
N ILE A 156 -5.03 -13.20 12.88
CA ILE A 156 -4.56 -14.10 11.83
C ILE A 156 -3.56 -13.41 10.93
N TYR A 157 -2.36 -13.97 10.83
CA TYR A 157 -1.27 -13.46 9.98
C TYR A 157 -0.87 -14.52 8.98
N LEU A 158 -0.96 -14.21 7.69
CA LEU A 158 -0.71 -15.13 6.59
C LEU A 158 0.30 -14.55 5.59
N LYS A 159 0.89 -15.42 4.78
CA LYS A 159 1.71 -15.05 3.61
C LYS A 159 2.82 -14.05 3.92
N MET A 160 3.53 -14.23 5.03
CA MET A 160 4.71 -13.41 5.31
C MET A 160 5.87 -13.88 4.43
N GLN A 161 6.08 -13.21 3.30
CA GLN A 161 7.08 -13.59 2.30
C GLN A 161 7.66 -12.37 1.60
N PRO A 162 8.86 -12.47 1.01
CA PRO A 162 9.39 -11.41 0.17
C PRO A 162 8.53 -11.23 -1.08
N VAL A 163 8.30 -9.98 -1.47
CA VAL A 163 7.56 -9.64 -2.69
C VAL A 163 8.36 -10.11 -3.91
N GLN A 164 7.67 -10.77 -4.84
CA GLN A 164 8.29 -11.19 -6.10
C GLN A 164 8.47 -9.98 -7.03
N ASN A 165 9.54 -10.01 -7.83
CA ASN A 165 9.83 -8.98 -8.84
C ASN A 165 9.91 -7.55 -8.30
N GLN A 166 10.38 -7.39 -7.06
CA GLN A 166 10.48 -6.09 -6.38
C GLN A 166 11.59 -5.17 -6.92
N ARG A 167 12.47 -5.66 -7.80
CA ARG A 167 13.58 -4.92 -8.37
C ARG A 167 13.42 -4.75 -9.86
N THR A 168 13.72 -3.53 -10.32
CA THR A 168 13.68 -3.20 -11.75
C THR A 168 14.90 -3.75 -12.49
N SER A 169 16.04 -3.87 -11.81
CA SER A 169 17.29 -4.36 -12.38
C SER A 169 18.04 -5.25 -11.40
N MET A 170 18.56 -6.36 -11.89
CA MET A 170 19.44 -7.24 -11.09
C MET A 170 20.82 -6.64 -10.86
N ASN A 171 21.20 -5.61 -11.62
CA ASN A 171 22.47 -4.90 -11.46
C ASN A 171 22.43 -3.87 -10.32
N ASN A 172 21.26 -3.47 -9.87
CA ASN A 172 21.07 -2.55 -8.74
C ASN A 172 20.25 -3.21 -7.64
N LEU A 173 20.92 -3.90 -6.74
CA LEU A 173 20.30 -4.58 -5.61
C LEU A 173 19.86 -3.60 -4.51
N GLY A 174 20.39 -2.38 -4.51
CA GLY A 174 20.05 -1.34 -3.54
C GLY A 174 18.70 -0.69 -3.78
N GLU A 175 18.10 -0.86 -4.97
CA GLU A 175 16.83 -0.27 -5.33
C GLU A 175 15.70 -1.31 -5.23
N CYS A 176 14.84 -1.14 -4.23
CA CYS A 176 13.59 -1.90 -4.12
C CYS A 176 12.42 -0.95 -3.86
N LYS A 177 11.28 -1.24 -4.48
CA LYS A 177 10.08 -0.42 -4.41
C LYS A 177 8.90 -1.23 -3.91
N LEU A 178 7.97 -0.57 -3.22
CA LEU A 178 6.72 -1.20 -2.84
C LEU A 178 5.86 -1.50 -4.09
N PRO A 179 5.07 -2.58 -4.10
CA PRO A 179 4.21 -2.95 -5.23
C PRO A 179 2.92 -2.10 -5.32
N ILE A 180 2.94 -0.91 -4.75
CA ILE A 180 1.83 0.04 -4.76
C ILE A 180 2.32 1.31 -5.43
N ASN A 181 1.69 1.68 -6.54
CA ASN A 181 1.99 2.91 -7.23
C ASN A 181 0.94 3.96 -6.90
N GLY A 182 1.38 5.11 -6.44
CA GLY A 182 0.52 6.24 -6.11
C GLY A 182 1.35 7.51 -5.98
N ARG A 183 0.70 8.65 -6.19
CA ARG A 183 1.33 9.94 -5.99
C ARG A 183 0.56 10.72 -4.95
N THR A 184 1.28 11.28 -4.00
CA THR A 184 0.74 12.22 -3.03
C THR A 184 0.90 13.64 -3.57
N TYR A 185 -0.08 14.48 -3.27
CA TYR A 185 0.07 15.92 -3.51
C TYR A 185 0.50 16.56 -2.19
N SER A 186 1.74 17.05 -2.14
CA SER A 186 2.21 17.88 -1.04
C SER A 186 2.59 19.25 -1.58
N ASP A 187 2.29 20.29 -0.82
CA ASP A 187 2.86 21.60 -1.05
C ASP A 187 4.25 21.66 -0.43
N ILE A 188 5.14 22.47 -0.97
CA ILE A 188 6.54 22.57 -0.53
C ILE A 188 6.60 22.80 0.98
N ASN A 189 7.22 21.87 1.71
CA ASN A 189 7.38 21.88 3.17
C ASN A 189 6.07 21.87 3.99
N SER A 190 4.98 21.31 3.47
CA SER A 190 3.73 21.19 4.21
C SER A 190 3.20 19.76 4.20
N ASP A 191 2.24 19.49 5.10
CA ASP A 191 1.51 18.23 5.11
C ASP A 191 0.84 17.95 3.76
N ASN A 192 0.65 16.67 3.44
CA ASN A 192 -0.06 16.24 2.24
C ASN A 192 -1.47 16.83 2.22
N ILE A 193 -1.76 17.68 1.25
CA ILE A 193 -3.03 18.39 1.11
C ILE A 193 -3.79 17.82 -0.08
N SER A 194 -5.07 17.54 0.12
CA SER A 194 -5.97 17.15 -0.98
C SER A 194 -6.24 18.35 -1.88
N LEU A 195 -6.25 18.14 -3.21
CA LEU A 195 -6.67 19.18 -4.18
C LEU A 195 -8.07 19.74 -3.87
N VAL A 196 -8.97 18.90 -3.37
CA VAL A 196 -10.28 19.30 -2.89
C VAL A 196 -10.15 20.24 -1.68
N GLY A 197 -9.24 19.93 -0.74
CA GLY A 197 -8.95 20.78 0.42
C GLY A 197 -8.49 22.18 0.02
N LEU A 198 -7.65 22.31 -1.00
CA LEU A 198 -7.24 23.60 -1.56
C LEU A 198 -8.42 24.34 -2.21
N GLY A 199 -9.40 23.63 -2.76
CA GLY A 199 -10.58 24.22 -3.39
C GLY A 199 -11.62 24.76 -2.41
N ILE A 200 -11.66 24.28 -1.16
CA ILE A 200 -12.68 24.64 -0.15
C ILE A 200 -12.79 26.18 0.06
N PRO A 201 -11.71 26.94 0.28
CA PRO A 201 -11.81 28.38 0.48
C PRO A 201 -12.40 29.11 -0.74
N TYR A 202 -12.07 28.66 -1.94
CA TYR A 202 -12.63 29.22 -3.18
C TYR A 202 -14.11 28.92 -3.32
N GLN A 203 -14.53 27.70 -2.96
CA GLN A 203 -15.93 27.31 -2.97
C GLN A 203 -16.75 28.12 -1.95
N ILE A 204 -16.23 28.38 -0.77
CA ILE A 204 -16.88 29.21 0.25
C ILE A 204 -17.06 30.64 -0.30
N ASN A 205 -16.02 31.23 -0.86
CA ASN A 205 -16.08 32.57 -1.45
C ASN A 205 -17.09 32.62 -2.59
N TYR A 206 -17.09 31.64 -3.47
CA TYR A 206 -18.06 31.55 -4.57
C TYR A 206 -19.50 31.53 -4.05
N ASN A 207 -19.78 30.74 -3.02
CA ASN A 207 -21.11 30.63 -2.40
C ASN A 207 -21.54 31.99 -1.80
N ILE A 208 -20.62 32.70 -1.13
CA ILE A 208 -20.88 34.03 -0.57
C ILE A 208 -21.21 35.05 -1.68
N TYR A 209 -20.42 35.07 -2.75
CA TYR A 209 -20.66 35.96 -3.87
C TYR A 209 -21.97 35.64 -4.58
N LYS A 210 -22.26 34.38 -4.83
CA LYS A 210 -23.53 33.94 -5.43
C LYS A 210 -24.71 34.36 -4.59
N TYR A 211 -24.68 34.16 -3.29
CA TYR A 211 -25.75 34.59 -2.37
C TYR A 211 -25.97 36.10 -2.42
N ARG A 212 -24.89 36.91 -2.38
CA ARG A 212 -24.97 38.37 -2.46
C ARG A 212 -25.56 38.82 -3.79
N LEU A 213 -25.18 38.18 -4.89
CA LEU A 213 -25.73 38.45 -6.21
C LEU A 213 -27.23 38.17 -6.29
N GLU A 214 -27.66 37.03 -5.74
CA GLU A 214 -29.07 36.65 -5.69
C GLU A 214 -29.90 37.69 -4.90
N ILE A 215 -29.40 38.14 -3.75
CA ILE A 215 -30.04 39.22 -2.98
C ILE A 215 -30.10 40.52 -3.79
N ALA A 216 -29.04 40.90 -4.48
CA ALA A 216 -29.00 42.10 -5.30
C ALA A 216 -30.02 42.03 -6.44
N ILE A 217 -30.11 40.89 -7.11
CA ILE A 217 -31.10 40.65 -8.19
C ILE A 217 -32.52 40.69 -7.63
N ALA A 218 -32.78 40.06 -6.47
CA ALA A 218 -34.08 40.09 -5.84
C ALA A 218 -34.52 41.53 -5.50
N LYS A 219 -33.61 42.34 -4.94
CA LYS A 219 -33.87 43.76 -4.62
C LYS A 219 -34.05 44.62 -5.86
N SER A 220 -33.37 44.32 -6.97
CA SER A 220 -33.50 45.11 -8.22
C SER A 220 -34.86 44.94 -8.90
N LYS A 221 -35.57 43.86 -8.64
CA LYS A 221 -36.94 43.64 -9.16
C LYS A 221 -37.98 44.55 -8.56
N ASP A 222 -37.68 45.19 -7.42
CA ASP A 222 -38.63 46.10 -6.71
C ASP A 222 -38.47 47.55 -7.17
N ILE A 223 -37.59 47.87 -8.11
CA ILE A 223 -37.43 49.20 -8.66
C ILE A 223 -38.56 49.47 -9.68
N LYS A 224 -39.65 50.07 -9.24
CA LYS A 224 -40.66 50.63 -10.16
C LYS A 224 -40.12 51.88 -10.79
N VAL A 225 -39.88 51.87 -12.08
CA VAL A 225 -39.59 53.08 -12.87
C VAL A 225 -40.90 53.84 -13.01
N ILE A 226 -41.06 54.92 -12.25
CA ILE A 226 -42.23 55.84 -12.39
C ILE A 226 -41.83 56.85 -13.48
N GLU A 227 -42.41 56.66 -14.65
CA GLU A 227 -42.29 57.66 -15.73
C GLU A 227 -43.12 58.91 -15.34
N ARG A 228 -42.47 60.00 -15.12
CA ARG A 228 -43.11 61.30 -14.86
C ARG A 228 -43.51 61.88 -16.19
N LYS A 229 -44.80 62.01 -16.47
CA LYS A 229 -45.35 62.83 -17.60
C LYS A 229 -45.16 64.30 -17.32
#